data_faf2dd32787f949adb1cd9ac89de68fd
#
_entry.id   faf2dd32787f949adb1cd9ac89de68fd
#
_cell.length_a   1.000
_cell.length_b   1.000
_cell.length_c   1.000
_cell.angle_alpha   90.00
_cell.angle_beta   90.00
_cell.angle_gamma   90.00
#
_symmetry.space_group_name_H-M   'P 1'
#
loop_
_entity.id
_entity.type
_entity.pdbx_description
1 polymer ?
#
loop_
_entity_poly.entity_id
_entity_poly.type
_entity_poly.pdbx_seq_one_letter_code
_entity_poly.pdbx_strand_id
1 'polypeptide(L)'
;GSMISGTIITGVNADISASTASSPPPIMIRITEEVLTPGGYYIDLRGCTIIAGVVGSLKDRRGKVRSEVLSCMRDDGSAIETSLVAFGSGSDGLEGIKGNLVHNADEMLANTVLAGTLSGFAGAVRPMNIPGVQTTPGSETLFQAPDPGQVTGIAALNGVGDSMERLSEYWISLAEQSLPYIEIQAGRKIDLITQKGLALEARI
;
A
#
# COMPACT_ATOMS: atom_id res chain seq x y z
N GLY A 1 -19.13 -21.01 -11.84
CA GLY A 1 -19.03 -20.80 -13.30
C GLY A 1 -20.09 -19.85 -13.85
N SER A 2 -20.96 -19.29 -13.00
CA SER A 2 -21.87 -18.22 -13.42
C SER A 2 -21.14 -16.89 -13.46
N MET A 3 -21.48 -16.05 -14.44
CA MET A 3 -20.91 -14.73 -14.61
C MET A 3 -21.92 -13.66 -14.21
N ILE A 4 -21.51 -12.76 -13.32
CA ILE A 4 -22.32 -11.67 -12.78
C ILE A 4 -21.64 -10.37 -13.18
N SER A 5 -22.28 -9.60 -14.06
CA SER A 5 -21.75 -8.30 -14.49
C SER A 5 -22.30 -7.17 -13.64
N GLY A 6 -21.43 -6.31 -13.17
CA GLY A 6 -21.81 -5.21 -12.30
C GLY A 6 -20.92 -3.97 -12.44
N THR A 7 -21.28 -2.95 -11.69
CA THR A 7 -20.54 -1.69 -11.63
C THR A 7 -20.15 -1.39 -10.19
N ILE A 8 -18.91 -0.98 -9.98
CA ILE A 8 -18.39 -0.57 -8.68
C ILE A 8 -19.02 0.77 -8.29
N ILE A 9 -19.64 0.83 -7.12
CA ILE A 9 -20.27 2.05 -6.59
C ILE A 9 -19.29 2.83 -5.72
N THR A 10 -18.49 2.12 -4.90
CA THR A 10 -17.54 2.74 -3.98
C THR A 10 -16.11 2.53 -4.47
N GLY A 11 -15.36 3.61 -4.67
CA GLY A 11 -13.92 3.50 -4.91
C GLY A 11 -13.17 3.01 -3.67
N VAL A 12 -11.96 2.48 -3.87
CA VAL A 12 -11.14 1.95 -2.78
C VAL A 12 -9.66 2.12 -3.08
N ASN A 13 -8.89 2.35 -2.03
CA ASN A 13 -7.43 2.26 -2.04
C ASN A 13 -7.04 0.85 -1.57
N ALA A 14 -6.62 0.03 -2.51
CA ALA A 14 -6.23 -1.34 -2.24
C ALA A 14 -4.75 -1.40 -1.83
N ASP A 15 -4.50 -1.57 -0.54
CA ASP A 15 -3.16 -1.73 0.00
C ASP A 15 -2.54 -3.06 -0.47
N ILE A 16 -1.22 -3.07 -0.51
CA ILE A 16 -0.43 -4.20 -1.04
C ILE A 16 0.13 -5.06 0.11
N SER A 17 -0.07 -4.64 1.35
CA SER A 17 0.50 -5.30 2.52
C SER A 17 -0.12 -6.68 2.79
N ALA A 18 0.67 -7.58 3.37
CA ALA A 18 0.18 -8.89 3.80
C ALA A 18 -0.91 -8.81 4.90
N SER A 19 -0.90 -7.75 5.71
CA SER A 19 -1.93 -7.49 6.72
C SER A 19 -3.28 -7.18 6.08
N THR A 20 -3.32 -6.51 4.94
CA THR A 20 -4.53 -6.21 4.19
C THR A 20 -5.16 -7.47 3.59
N ALA A 21 -4.38 -8.51 3.33
CA ALA A 21 -4.91 -9.78 2.84
C ALA A 21 -5.80 -10.49 3.87
N SER A 22 -5.61 -10.25 5.17
CA SER A 22 -6.45 -10.80 6.25
C SER A 22 -7.73 -10.00 6.50
N SER A 23 -7.73 -8.70 6.19
CA SER A 23 -8.89 -7.80 6.32
C SER A 23 -8.92 -6.82 5.14
N PRO A 24 -9.30 -7.28 3.96
CA PRO A 24 -9.29 -6.44 2.77
C PRO A 24 -10.33 -5.33 2.86
N PRO A 25 -10.00 -4.09 2.40
CA PRO A 25 -10.98 -3.02 2.36
C PRO A 25 -12.17 -3.39 1.48
N PRO A 26 -13.40 -3.14 1.95
CA PRO A 26 -14.61 -3.53 1.23
C PRO A 26 -14.92 -2.57 0.07
N ILE A 27 -15.44 -3.11 -1.03
CA ILE A 27 -16.10 -2.37 -2.09
C ILE A 27 -17.54 -2.85 -2.26
N MET A 28 -18.39 -1.96 -2.75
CA MET A 28 -19.76 -2.26 -3.11
C MET A 28 -19.89 -2.30 -4.62
N ILE A 29 -20.47 -3.39 -5.13
CA ILE A 29 -20.73 -3.61 -6.54
C ILE A 29 -22.24 -3.76 -6.73
N ARG A 30 -22.83 -3.02 -7.67
CA ARG A 30 -24.23 -3.17 -8.08
C ARG A 30 -24.29 -4.03 -9.32
N ILE A 31 -25.15 -5.03 -9.30
CA ILE A 31 -25.43 -5.89 -10.46
C ILE A 31 -26.25 -5.07 -11.47
N THR A 32 -25.75 -4.99 -12.70
CA THR A 32 -26.36 -4.18 -13.77
C THR A 32 -26.96 -5.02 -14.90
N GLU A 33 -26.52 -6.25 -15.03
CA GLU A 33 -26.95 -7.16 -16.10
C GLU A 33 -27.52 -8.45 -15.50
N GLU A 34 -28.25 -9.21 -16.29
CA GLU A 34 -28.72 -10.53 -15.90
C GLU A 34 -27.54 -11.49 -15.72
N VAL A 35 -27.62 -12.35 -14.74
CA VAL A 35 -26.57 -13.34 -14.46
C VAL A 35 -26.62 -14.47 -15.46
N LEU A 36 -25.52 -14.67 -16.18
CA LEU A 36 -25.36 -15.79 -17.09
C LEU A 36 -24.91 -17.04 -16.32
N THR A 37 -25.73 -18.09 -16.32
CA THR A 37 -25.40 -19.36 -15.69
C THR A 37 -24.83 -20.37 -16.69
N PRO A 38 -24.10 -21.39 -16.22
CA PRO A 38 -23.68 -22.50 -17.04
C PRO A 38 -24.92 -23.18 -17.70
N GLY A 39 -24.86 -23.40 -19.00
CA GLY A 39 -25.99 -23.93 -19.76
C GLY A 39 -26.85 -22.87 -20.44
N GLY A 40 -26.50 -21.58 -20.31
CA GLY A 40 -27.14 -20.48 -21.06
C GLY A 40 -28.44 -19.98 -20.45
N TYR A 41 -28.74 -20.33 -19.22
CA TYR A 41 -29.88 -19.77 -18.48
C TYR A 41 -29.52 -18.41 -17.90
N TYR A 42 -30.49 -17.49 -17.89
CA TYR A 42 -30.36 -16.16 -17.30
C TYR A 42 -31.16 -16.08 -16.01
N ILE A 43 -30.56 -15.45 -14.98
CA ILE A 43 -31.22 -15.17 -13.71
C ILE A 43 -31.20 -13.66 -13.51
N ASP A 44 -32.35 -13.06 -13.25
CA ASP A 44 -32.42 -11.61 -13.01
C ASP A 44 -32.08 -11.30 -11.55
N LEU A 45 -30.89 -10.75 -11.34
CA LEU A 45 -30.40 -10.21 -10.07
C LEU A 45 -30.07 -8.72 -10.18
N ARG A 46 -30.60 -8.04 -11.17
CA ARG A 46 -30.36 -6.60 -11.38
C ARG A 46 -30.83 -5.81 -10.17
N GLY A 47 -30.03 -4.84 -9.76
CA GLY A 47 -30.29 -4.03 -8.59
C GLY A 47 -29.77 -4.60 -7.27
N CYS A 48 -29.48 -5.90 -7.21
CA CYS A 48 -28.79 -6.48 -6.07
C CYS A 48 -27.37 -5.89 -5.91
N THR A 49 -26.87 -5.90 -4.70
CA THR A 49 -25.54 -5.40 -4.35
C THR A 49 -24.66 -6.53 -3.83
N ILE A 50 -23.38 -6.43 -4.16
CA ILE A 50 -22.36 -7.37 -3.69
C ILE A 50 -21.32 -6.59 -2.90
N ILE A 51 -21.01 -7.08 -1.70
CA ILE A 51 -19.88 -6.62 -0.92
C ILE A 51 -18.70 -7.54 -1.22
N ALA A 52 -17.56 -6.94 -1.54
CA ALA A 52 -16.36 -7.66 -1.90
C ALA A 52 -15.13 -7.01 -1.25
N GLY A 53 -14.17 -7.81 -0.84
CA GLY A 53 -12.87 -7.35 -0.41
C GLY A 53 -11.90 -7.17 -1.57
N VAL A 54 -11.00 -6.21 -1.48
CA VAL A 54 -9.99 -5.92 -2.51
C VAL A 54 -8.59 -5.95 -1.94
N VAL A 55 -7.68 -6.67 -2.59
CA VAL A 55 -6.26 -6.72 -2.26
C VAL A 55 -5.45 -6.23 -3.45
N GLY A 56 -4.55 -5.28 -3.23
CA GLY A 56 -3.67 -4.76 -4.26
C GLY A 56 -2.57 -5.75 -4.66
N SER A 57 -2.28 -5.84 -5.96
CA SER A 57 -1.15 -6.60 -6.51
C SER A 57 -0.23 -5.68 -7.29
N LEU A 58 0.99 -5.47 -6.78
CA LEU A 58 2.03 -4.67 -7.46
C LEU A 58 2.44 -5.27 -8.81
N LYS A 59 2.50 -6.60 -8.87
CA LYS A 59 2.96 -7.32 -10.05
C LYS A 59 2.12 -6.98 -11.28
N ASP A 60 0.81 -6.95 -11.07
CA ASP A 60 -0.16 -6.77 -12.16
C ASP A 60 -0.74 -5.35 -12.19
N ARG A 61 -0.45 -4.53 -11.17
CA ARG A 61 -1.08 -3.22 -10.93
C ARG A 61 -2.60 -3.29 -10.91
N ARG A 62 -3.13 -4.34 -10.25
CA ARG A 62 -4.56 -4.64 -10.19
C ARG A 62 -5.00 -4.83 -8.75
N GLY A 63 -6.24 -4.44 -8.46
CA GLY A 63 -6.93 -4.86 -7.26
C GLY A 63 -7.62 -6.19 -7.51
N LYS A 64 -7.22 -7.22 -6.78
CA LYS A 64 -7.88 -8.53 -6.81
C LYS A 64 -9.11 -8.48 -5.94
N VAL A 65 -10.26 -8.72 -6.55
CA VAL A 65 -11.56 -8.63 -5.93
C VAL A 65 -12.07 -10.03 -5.57
N ARG A 66 -12.50 -10.18 -4.31
CA ARG A 66 -13.15 -11.40 -3.81
C ARG A 66 -14.49 -11.03 -3.19
N SER A 67 -15.58 -11.59 -3.72
CA SER A 67 -16.91 -11.35 -3.17
C SER A 67 -17.11 -12.12 -1.87
N GLU A 68 -17.88 -11.53 -0.97
CA GLU A 68 -18.21 -12.08 0.35
C GLU A 68 -19.71 -12.30 0.49
N VAL A 69 -20.49 -11.25 0.26
CA VAL A 69 -21.93 -11.24 0.50
C VAL A 69 -22.68 -10.68 -0.71
N LEU A 70 -23.74 -11.35 -1.10
CA LEU A 70 -24.75 -10.87 -2.03
C LEU A 70 -25.97 -10.44 -1.20
N SER A 71 -26.42 -9.21 -1.41
CA SER A 71 -27.62 -8.65 -0.79
C SER A 71 -28.62 -8.22 -1.84
N CYS A 72 -29.84 -8.74 -1.75
CA CYS A 72 -30.96 -8.43 -2.63
C CYS A 72 -32.17 -8.01 -1.82
N MET A 73 -32.98 -7.13 -2.43
CA MET A 73 -34.28 -6.76 -1.87
C MET A 73 -35.37 -7.49 -2.68
N ARG A 74 -36.29 -8.12 -1.97
CA ARG A 74 -37.50 -8.70 -2.59
C ARG A 74 -38.59 -7.66 -2.80
N ASP A 75 -39.54 -7.97 -3.65
CA ASP A 75 -40.70 -7.12 -3.88
C ASP A 75 -41.58 -6.91 -2.64
N ASP A 76 -41.50 -7.83 -1.67
CA ASP A 76 -42.19 -7.72 -0.37
C ASP A 76 -41.48 -6.78 0.62
N GLY A 77 -40.32 -6.22 0.23
CA GLY A 77 -39.49 -5.35 1.07
C GLY A 77 -38.57 -6.10 2.03
N SER A 78 -38.51 -7.43 1.98
CA SER A 78 -37.57 -8.22 2.79
C SER A 78 -36.19 -8.28 2.10
N ALA A 79 -35.11 -8.15 2.90
CA ALA A 79 -33.76 -8.30 2.42
C ALA A 79 -33.33 -9.78 2.48
N ILE A 80 -32.63 -10.21 1.45
CA ILE A 80 -31.97 -11.51 1.40
C ILE A 80 -30.47 -11.25 1.41
N GLU A 81 -29.77 -11.87 2.34
CA GLU A 81 -28.31 -11.88 2.38
C GLU A 81 -27.80 -13.32 2.29
N THR A 82 -26.84 -13.52 1.42
CA THR A 82 -26.23 -14.84 1.25
C THR A 82 -24.75 -14.72 0.92
N SER A 83 -23.96 -15.69 1.37
CA SER A 83 -22.54 -15.73 1.07
C SER A 83 -22.32 -16.06 -0.42
N LEU A 84 -21.57 -15.21 -1.10
CA LEU A 84 -21.21 -15.38 -2.50
C LEU A 84 -19.69 -15.49 -2.64
N VAL A 85 -19.21 -16.64 -3.04
CA VAL A 85 -17.77 -16.84 -3.30
C VAL A 85 -17.51 -16.71 -4.79
N ALA A 86 -17.00 -15.54 -5.21
CA ALA A 86 -16.63 -15.26 -6.58
C ALA A 86 -15.34 -14.43 -6.64
N PHE A 87 -14.67 -14.46 -7.77
CA PHE A 87 -13.54 -13.58 -8.04
C PHE A 87 -13.88 -12.58 -9.14
N GLY A 88 -13.32 -11.37 -9.03
CA GLY A 88 -13.54 -10.30 -9.99
C GLY A 88 -12.59 -10.37 -11.16
N SER A 89 -13.13 -10.18 -12.36
CA SER A 89 -12.41 -9.98 -13.60
C SER A 89 -12.67 -8.56 -14.12
N GLY A 90 -11.65 -7.90 -14.63
CA GLY A 90 -11.80 -6.60 -15.27
C GLY A 90 -12.41 -6.73 -16.68
N SER A 91 -12.80 -5.59 -17.26
CA SER A 91 -13.30 -5.51 -18.63
C SER A 91 -12.33 -6.02 -19.72
N ASP A 92 -11.09 -6.28 -19.34
CA ASP A 92 -10.05 -6.86 -20.20
C ASP A 92 -9.93 -8.39 -20.06
N GLY A 93 -10.82 -9.02 -19.30
CA GLY A 93 -10.87 -10.47 -19.08
C GLY A 93 -9.79 -11.01 -18.14
N LEU A 94 -8.97 -10.17 -17.52
CA LEU A 94 -7.95 -10.58 -16.58
C LEU A 94 -8.45 -10.50 -15.14
N GLU A 95 -7.96 -11.40 -14.28
CA GLU A 95 -8.30 -11.40 -12.85
C GLU A 95 -7.94 -10.06 -12.20
N GLY A 96 -8.90 -9.48 -11.52
CA GLY A 96 -8.78 -8.20 -10.84
C GLY A 96 -9.01 -6.98 -11.72
N ILE A 97 -9.18 -5.83 -11.09
CA ILE A 97 -9.46 -4.55 -11.74
C ILE A 97 -8.16 -3.78 -11.88
N LYS A 98 -7.88 -3.30 -13.08
CA LYS A 98 -6.74 -2.43 -13.32
C LYS A 98 -6.93 -1.12 -12.55
N GLY A 99 -5.97 -0.76 -11.68
CA GLY A 99 -5.99 0.47 -10.90
C GLY A 99 -4.81 1.38 -11.23
N ASN A 100 -4.80 2.55 -10.60
CA ASN A 100 -3.67 3.46 -10.63
C ASN A 100 -2.77 3.16 -9.44
N LEU A 101 -1.49 2.91 -9.69
CA LEU A 101 -0.52 2.77 -8.63
C LEU A 101 -0.17 4.15 -8.09
N VAL A 102 -0.49 4.39 -6.83
CA VAL A 102 -0.13 5.62 -6.12
C VAL A 102 0.99 5.30 -5.14
N HIS A 103 2.07 6.05 -5.27
CA HIS A 103 3.21 5.96 -4.36
C HIS A 103 3.68 7.38 -4.05
N ASN A 104 3.88 7.66 -2.79
CA ASN A 104 4.34 8.98 -2.33
C ASN A 104 5.88 9.08 -2.35
N ALA A 105 6.54 8.26 -3.18
CA ALA A 105 7.98 8.13 -3.18
C ALA A 105 8.72 9.37 -3.72
N ASP A 106 8.10 10.14 -4.60
CA ASP A 106 8.78 11.25 -5.28
C ASP A 106 9.19 12.37 -4.32
N GLU A 107 8.31 12.74 -3.40
CA GLU A 107 8.58 13.75 -2.38
C GLU A 107 9.55 13.23 -1.29
N MET A 108 9.44 11.95 -0.94
CA MET A 108 10.31 11.30 0.03
C MET A 108 11.73 11.09 -0.51
N LEU A 109 11.89 10.71 -1.78
CA LEU A 109 13.19 10.53 -2.41
C LEU A 109 13.97 11.86 -2.46
N ALA A 110 13.30 12.96 -2.78
CA ALA A 110 13.92 14.27 -2.75
C ALA A 110 14.49 14.62 -1.37
N ASN A 111 13.72 14.37 -0.31
CA ASN A 111 14.11 14.65 1.07
C ASN A 111 15.20 13.70 1.58
N THR A 112 15.17 12.42 1.21
CA THR A 112 16.20 11.44 1.60
C THR A 112 17.52 11.67 0.89
N VAL A 113 17.51 12.06 -0.39
CA VAL A 113 18.72 12.45 -1.12
C VAL A 113 19.34 13.71 -0.51
N LEU A 114 18.51 14.70 -0.13
CA LEU A 114 18.99 15.91 0.50
C LEU A 114 19.63 15.61 1.89
N ALA A 115 18.98 14.79 2.70
CA ALA A 115 19.50 14.35 4.01
C ALA A 115 20.79 13.51 3.84
N GLY A 116 20.83 12.61 2.86
CA GLY A 116 21.99 11.77 2.57
C GLY A 116 23.20 12.56 2.08
N THR A 117 23.01 13.58 1.26
CA THR A 117 24.10 14.47 0.86
C THR A 117 24.64 15.30 2.03
N LEU A 118 23.74 15.81 2.89
CA LEU A 118 24.13 16.57 4.07
C LEU A 118 24.91 15.73 5.08
N SER A 119 24.49 14.49 5.34
CA SER A 119 25.21 13.55 6.22
C SER A 119 26.54 13.10 5.62
N GLY A 120 26.64 12.97 4.31
CA GLY A 120 27.89 12.71 3.60
C GLY A 120 28.91 13.85 3.76
N PHE A 121 28.47 15.10 3.69
CA PHE A 121 29.32 16.26 3.96
C PHE A 121 29.77 16.32 5.43
N ALA A 122 28.88 16.04 6.38
CA ALA A 122 29.23 15.98 7.81
C ALA A 122 30.27 14.90 8.10
N GLY A 123 30.19 13.74 7.45
CA GLY A 123 31.19 12.68 7.54
C GLY A 123 32.54 13.01 6.91
N ALA A 124 32.56 13.78 5.82
CA ALA A 124 33.78 14.19 5.12
C ALA A 124 34.56 15.29 5.89
N VAL A 125 33.86 16.07 6.72
CA VAL A 125 34.45 17.13 7.54
C VAL A 125 34.96 16.61 8.90
N ARG A 126 34.76 15.32 9.22
CA ARG A 126 35.38 14.71 10.40
C ARG A 126 36.89 14.89 10.28
N PRO A 127 37.54 15.68 11.14
CA PRO A 127 38.96 15.95 11.00
C PRO A 127 39.74 14.66 11.14
N MET A 128 40.44 14.28 10.07
CA MET A 128 41.38 13.14 10.09
C MET A 128 42.59 13.36 10.99
N ASN A 129 42.67 14.46 11.70
CA ASN A 129 43.74 14.79 12.62
C ASN A 129 43.26 14.66 14.07
N ILE A 130 43.18 13.44 14.54
CA ILE A 130 43.55 13.22 15.95
C ILE A 130 45.08 13.33 15.96
N PRO A 131 45.70 14.29 16.69
CA PRO A 131 47.13 14.31 16.84
C PRO A 131 47.55 12.96 17.40
N GLY A 132 48.15 12.13 16.56
CA GLY A 132 48.62 10.82 16.96
C GLY A 132 49.61 11.03 18.10
N VAL A 133 49.43 10.29 19.19
CA VAL A 133 50.46 10.17 20.26
C VAL A 133 51.69 9.58 19.56
N GLN A 134 52.64 10.43 19.23
CA GLN A 134 53.97 9.98 18.79
C GLN A 134 54.72 9.53 20.04
N THR A 135 54.68 8.25 20.31
CA THR A 135 55.53 7.63 21.31
C THR A 135 56.97 7.50 20.76
N THR A 136 57.73 8.55 20.85
CA THR A 136 59.18 8.47 20.69
C THR A 136 59.77 8.06 22.04
N PRO A 137 60.55 6.97 22.11
CA PRO A 137 61.16 6.55 23.38
C PRO A 137 62.11 7.64 23.89
N GLY A 138 61.73 8.30 24.99
CA GLY A 138 62.59 9.31 25.67
C GLY A 138 62.08 10.73 25.77
N SER A 139 60.86 11.06 25.31
CA SER A 139 60.30 12.39 25.53
C SER A 139 59.09 12.30 26.46
N GLU A 140 59.02 13.20 27.41
CA GLU A 140 57.87 13.40 28.27
C GLU A 140 56.64 13.66 27.42
N THR A 141 55.55 12.92 27.68
CA THR A 141 54.26 13.11 27.01
C THR A 141 53.65 14.45 27.45
N LEU A 142 53.89 15.49 26.68
CA LEU A 142 53.16 16.73 26.84
C LEU A 142 51.77 16.52 26.22
N PHE A 143 50.76 16.36 27.10
CA PHE A 143 49.36 16.48 26.69
C PHE A 143 49.13 17.93 26.24
N GLN A 144 49.19 18.18 24.95
CA GLN A 144 48.78 19.45 24.41
C GLN A 144 47.25 19.48 24.44
N ALA A 145 46.68 20.24 25.36
CA ALA A 145 45.27 20.48 25.40
C ALA A 145 44.80 21.05 24.06
N PRO A 146 43.78 20.48 23.42
CA PRO A 146 43.28 21.01 22.17
C PRO A 146 42.80 22.45 22.36
N ASP A 147 43.10 23.33 21.41
CA ASP A 147 42.68 24.72 21.43
C ASP A 147 41.14 24.80 21.60
N PRO A 148 40.62 25.59 22.56
CA PRO A 148 39.19 25.75 22.80
C PRO A 148 38.38 26.10 21.53
N GLY A 149 38.96 26.80 20.56
CA GLY A 149 38.36 27.12 19.29
C GLY A 149 38.18 25.89 18.38
N GLN A 150 39.09 24.94 18.43
CA GLN A 150 38.98 23.68 17.67
C GLN A 150 37.97 22.72 18.32
N VAL A 151 37.92 22.66 19.64
CA VAL A 151 36.97 21.80 20.36
C VAL A 151 35.54 22.23 20.13
N THR A 152 35.26 23.53 20.12
CA THR A 152 33.92 24.06 19.85
C THR A 152 33.47 23.80 18.39
N GLY A 153 34.39 23.91 17.43
CA GLY A 153 34.13 23.60 16.02
C GLY A 153 33.81 22.11 15.81
N ILE A 154 34.61 21.22 16.43
CA ILE A 154 34.40 19.76 16.35
C ILE A 154 33.11 19.34 17.05
N ALA A 155 32.81 19.92 18.21
CA ALA A 155 31.57 19.62 18.94
C ALA A 155 30.32 20.07 18.18
N ALA A 156 30.36 21.24 17.52
CA ALA A 156 29.27 21.71 16.69
C ALA A 156 29.05 20.83 15.49
N LEU A 157 30.12 20.38 14.82
CA LEU A 157 30.03 19.49 13.64
C LEU A 157 29.53 18.10 14.04
N ASN A 158 29.95 17.55 15.15
CA ASN A 158 29.47 16.26 15.66
C ASN A 158 27.99 16.34 16.08
N GLY A 159 27.58 17.43 16.74
CA GLY A 159 26.17 17.63 17.10
C GLY A 159 25.24 17.75 15.89
N VAL A 160 25.70 18.37 14.80
CA VAL A 160 24.94 18.41 13.55
C VAL A 160 24.91 17.03 12.87
N GLY A 161 26.01 16.28 12.91
CA GLY A 161 26.09 14.92 12.34
C GLY A 161 25.10 13.97 13.01
N ASP A 162 25.07 13.92 14.34
CA ASP A 162 24.15 13.06 15.10
C ASP A 162 22.68 13.46 14.90
N SER A 163 22.40 14.76 14.76
CA SER A 163 21.05 15.25 14.48
C SER A 163 20.58 14.86 13.08
N MET A 164 21.48 14.88 12.09
CA MET A 164 21.18 14.46 10.72
C MET A 164 20.98 12.95 10.61
N GLU A 165 21.73 12.16 11.37
CA GLU A 165 21.55 10.71 11.43
C GLU A 165 20.17 10.34 11.96
N ARG A 166 19.74 10.94 13.07
CA ARG A 166 18.38 10.76 13.62
C ARG A 166 17.28 11.22 12.66
N LEU A 167 17.50 12.33 11.94
CA LEU A 167 16.57 12.81 10.95
C LEU A 167 16.47 11.83 9.77
N SER A 168 17.59 11.27 9.32
CA SER A 168 17.63 10.24 8.28
C SER A 168 16.88 8.98 8.70
N GLU A 169 17.10 8.48 9.91
CA GLU A 169 16.37 7.33 10.48
C GLU A 169 14.86 7.61 10.55
N TYR A 170 14.47 8.81 10.95
CA TYR A 170 13.06 9.23 10.97
C TYR A 170 12.45 9.19 9.57
N TRP A 171 13.12 9.72 8.55
CA TRP A 171 12.62 9.70 7.18
C TRP A 171 12.55 8.28 6.59
N ILE A 172 13.53 7.43 6.92
CA ILE A 172 13.51 6.01 6.52
C ILE A 172 12.32 5.30 7.16
N SER A 173 12.09 5.49 8.47
CA SER A 173 10.96 4.88 9.16
C SER A 173 9.61 5.37 8.63
N LEU A 174 9.52 6.63 8.22
CA LEU A 174 8.32 7.18 7.58
C LEU A 174 8.10 6.60 6.17
N ALA A 175 9.18 6.40 5.43
CA ALA A 175 9.13 5.77 4.10
C ALA A 175 8.68 4.31 4.17
N GLU A 176 9.14 3.56 5.18
CA GLU A 176 8.71 2.17 5.41
C GLU A 176 7.22 2.07 5.77
N GLN A 177 6.65 3.09 6.41
CA GLN A 177 5.22 3.17 6.73
C GLN A 177 4.35 3.59 5.54
N SER A 178 4.93 4.24 4.54
CA SER A 178 4.22 4.72 3.34
C SER A 178 4.21 3.65 2.25
N LEU A 179 3.44 2.58 2.48
CA LEU A 179 3.29 1.53 1.47
C LEU A 179 2.51 2.07 0.26
N PRO A 180 2.92 1.71 -0.96
CA PRO A 180 2.16 2.03 -2.15
C PRO A 180 0.81 1.32 -2.13
N TYR A 181 -0.19 1.92 -2.74
CA TYR A 181 -1.52 1.34 -2.87
C TYR A 181 -2.02 1.47 -4.32
N ILE A 182 -3.01 0.65 -4.65
CA ILE A 182 -3.67 0.69 -5.94
C ILE A 182 -5.03 1.36 -5.75
N GLU A 183 -5.18 2.54 -6.36
CA GLU A 183 -6.45 3.27 -6.38
C GLU A 183 -7.39 2.67 -7.42
N ILE A 184 -8.58 2.26 -6.99
CA ILE A 184 -9.66 1.79 -7.85
C ILE A 184 -10.82 2.79 -7.74
N GLN A 185 -11.14 3.43 -8.84
CA GLN A 185 -12.21 4.42 -8.91
C GLN A 185 -13.57 3.76 -9.05
N ALA A 186 -14.60 4.41 -8.49
CA ALA A 186 -15.99 4.05 -8.71
C ALA A 186 -16.40 4.16 -10.19
N GLY A 187 -17.51 3.54 -10.57
CA GLY A 187 -18.06 3.57 -11.93
C GLY A 187 -17.42 2.57 -12.91
N ARG A 188 -16.44 1.79 -12.48
CA ARG A 188 -15.83 0.76 -13.33
C ARG A 188 -16.70 -0.49 -13.42
N LYS A 189 -16.77 -1.07 -14.60
CA LYS A 189 -17.40 -2.36 -14.84
C LYS A 189 -16.50 -3.49 -14.35
N ILE A 190 -17.12 -4.51 -13.78
CA ILE A 190 -16.48 -5.72 -13.26
C ILE A 190 -17.37 -6.92 -13.53
N ASP A 191 -16.77 -8.04 -13.92
CA ASP A 191 -17.42 -9.32 -14.03
C ASP A 191 -16.98 -10.22 -12.89
N LEU A 192 -17.93 -10.74 -12.12
CA LEU A 192 -17.69 -11.67 -11.04
C LEU A 192 -17.97 -13.08 -11.50
N ILE A 193 -17.00 -13.96 -11.38
CA ILE A 193 -17.12 -15.37 -11.76
C ILE A 193 -17.25 -16.20 -10.50
N THR A 194 -18.39 -16.88 -10.34
CA THR A 194 -18.69 -17.68 -9.16
C THR A 194 -17.83 -18.94 -9.08
N GLN A 195 -17.27 -19.20 -7.93
CA GLN A 195 -16.46 -20.41 -7.66
C GLN A 195 -17.28 -21.52 -7.02
N LYS A 196 -18.35 -21.16 -6.31
CA LYS A 196 -19.28 -22.12 -5.68
C LYS A 196 -20.68 -21.84 -6.13
N GLY A 197 -21.46 -22.90 -6.31
CA GLY A 197 -22.89 -22.79 -6.59
C GLY A 197 -23.59 -22.09 -5.42
N LEU A 198 -24.52 -21.20 -5.74
CA LEU A 198 -25.38 -20.52 -4.81
C LEU A 198 -26.79 -21.03 -5.04
N ALA A 199 -27.39 -21.68 -4.03
CA ALA A 199 -28.80 -21.99 -4.04
C ALA A 199 -29.55 -20.77 -3.51
N LEU A 200 -30.23 -20.04 -4.38
CA LEU A 200 -31.16 -19.01 -3.98
C LEU A 200 -32.50 -19.70 -3.65
N GLU A 201 -32.76 -19.93 -2.38
CA GLU A 201 -33.98 -20.62 -1.91
C GLU A 201 -35.24 -19.76 -1.97
N ALA A 202 -35.35 -18.82 -2.88
CA ALA A 202 -36.62 -18.14 -3.10
C ALA A 202 -36.69 -17.43 -4.44
N ARG A 203 -37.87 -17.35 -5.01
CA ARG A 203 -38.17 -16.43 -6.10
C ARG A 203 -37.84 -15.02 -5.65
N ILE A 204 -36.91 -14.41 -6.31
CA ILE A 204 -36.61 -12.98 -6.25
C ILE A 204 -37.65 -12.26 -7.08
#